data_1b9141ff0526a39f3ebd5e568ee442dc
#
_entry.id   1b9141ff0526a39f3ebd5e568ee442dc
#
_cell.length_a   1.000
_cell.length_b   1.000
_cell.length_c   1.000
_cell.angle_alpha   90.00
_cell.angle_beta   90.00
_cell.angle_gamma   90.00
#
_symmetry.space_group_name_H-M   'P 1'
#
loop_
_entity.id
_entity.type
_entity.pdbx_description
1 polymer ?
#
loop_
_entity_poly.entity_id
_entity_poly.type
_entity_poly.pdbx_seq_one_letter_code
_entity_poly.pdbx_strand_id
1 'polypeptide(L)'
;MNKRQVKDVLYEQVARIGKAVSSPKRLELLELLAQGEKSVEQLAAELSIDVKLASAHLRALREARLVGFRKHGKFVLYRLTGADVAGLWVTLRQVAEEHLVELRVAIDQMVAEPSQLVSVDRKTLMAQARRGEVVVIDVRPPAEYEQAHLPYARSMPINEIALRLAELPRDKPIVAYCRGPFCLFSEEAYQLLSAHG
;
A
#
# COMPACT_ATOMS: atom_id res chain seq x y z
N MET A 1 -11.59 37.58 18.89
CA MET A 1 -12.27 36.67 17.91
C MET A 1 -13.62 36.28 18.47
N ASN A 2 -14.70 36.41 17.71
CA ASN A 2 -16.00 35.92 18.15
C ASN A 2 -16.11 34.39 17.94
N LYS A 3 -17.14 33.75 18.55
CA LYS A 3 -17.31 32.24 18.44
C LYS A 3 -17.40 31.73 17.04
N ARG A 4 -17.97 32.48 16.09
CA ARG A 4 -18.07 32.11 14.67
C ARG A 4 -16.69 32.09 14.00
N GLN A 5 -15.90 33.13 14.21
CA GLN A 5 -14.53 33.23 13.68
C GLN A 5 -13.64 32.10 14.21
N VAL A 6 -13.78 31.71 15.49
CA VAL A 6 -13.07 30.54 16.04
C VAL A 6 -13.46 29.26 15.28
N LYS A 7 -14.76 29.02 15.06
CA LYS A 7 -15.27 27.86 14.35
C LYS A 7 -14.74 27.80 12.92
N ASP A 8 -14.73 28.92 12.21
CA ASP A 8 -14.23 29.00 10.85
C ASP A 8 -12.75 28.60 10.78
N VAL A 9 -11.90 29.10 11.68
CA VAL A 9 -10.48 28.72 11.77
C VAL A 9 -10.32 27.22 12.04
N LEU A 10 -11.13 26.62 12.92
CA LEU A 10 -11.06 25.17 13.18
C LEU A 10 -11.32 24.34 11.91
N TYR A 11 -12.38 24.67 11.18
CA TYR A 11 -12.70 23.98 9.92
C TYR A 11 -11.66 24.23 8.83
N GLU A 12 -11.07 25.42 8.76
CA GLU A 12 -9.97 25.69 7.83
C GLU A 12 -8.76 24.80 8.08
N GLN A 13 -8.39 24.57 9.36
CA GLN A 13 -7.26 23.67 9.67
C GLN A 13 -7.55 22.21 9.25
N VAL A 14 -8.77 21.72 9.48
CA VAL A 14 -9.18 20.39 9.01
C VAL A 14 -9.20 20.32 7.48
N ALA A 15 -9.70 21.37 6.83
CA ALA A 15 -9.74 21.45 5.36
C ALA A 15 -8.33 21.44 4.72
N ARG A 16 -7.28 21.86 5.44
CA ARG A 16 -5.89 21.74 4.96
C ARG A 16 -5.49 20.27 4.73
N ILE A 17 -5.90 19.37 5.63
CA ILE A 17 -5.69 17.94 5.46
C ILE A 17 -6.43 17.44 4.21
N GLY A 18 -7.73 17.77 4.06
CA GLY A 18 -8.52 17.43 2.88
C GLY A 18 -7.85 17.88 1.57
N LYS A 19 -7.39 19.13 1.51
CA LYS A 19 -6.65 19.68 0.36
C LYS A 19 -5.34 18.92 0.09
N ALA A 20 -4.63 18.51 1.14
CA ALA A 20 -3.38 17.76 0.98
C ALA A 20 -3.61 16.38 0.37
N VAL A 21 -4.72 15.71 0.67
CA VAL A 21 -5.03 14.37 0.12
C VAL A 21 -5.87 14.42 -1.16
N SER A 22 -6.27 15.57 -1.66
CA SER A 22 -7.10 15.73 -2.88
C SER A 22 -6.33 15.59 -4.20
N SER A 23 -5.36 14.64 -4.26
CA SER A 23 -4.57 14.38 -5.48
C SER A 23 -4.25 12.90 -5.57
N PRO A 24 -4.52 12.24 -6.72
CA PRO A 24 -4.22 10.82 -6.90
C PRO A 24 -2.78 10.46 -6.54
N LYS A 25 -1.80 11.21 -7.04
CA LYS A 25 -0.37 10.96 -6.76
C LYS A 25 0.01 11.16 -5.29
N ARG A 26 -0.67 12.03 -4.56
CA ARG A 26 -0.44 12.17 -3.11
C ARG A 26 -1.06 11.03 -2.31
N LEU A 27 -2.19 10.49 -2.73
CA LEU A 27 -2.77 9.28 -2.12
C LEU A 27 -1.87 8.07 -2.33
N GLU A 28 -1.36 7.89 -3.55
CA GLU A 28 -0.41 6.83 -3.89
C GLU A 28 0.90 6.95 -3.09
N LEU A 29 1.42 8.17 -2.89
CA LEU A 29 2.55 8.43 -2.00
C LEU A 29 2.28 8.01 -0.54
N LEU A 30 1.07 8.29 -0.01
CA LEU A 30 0.71 7.88 1.35
C LEU A 30 0.63 6.36 1.47
N GLU A 31 0.11 5.66 0.47
CA GLU A 31 0.08 4.20 0.40
C GLU A 31 1.50 3.61 0.42
N LEU A 32 2.39 4.12 -0.43
CA LEU A 32 3.78 3.68 -0.49
C LEU A 32 4.53 3.92 0.82
N LEU A 33 4.34 5.10 1.41
CA LEU A 33 4.97 5.45 2.68
C LEU A 33 4.36 4.72 3.89
N ALA A 34 3.17 4.18 3.77
CA ALA A 34 2.59 3.28 4.77
C ALA A 34 3.32 1.92 4.83
N GLN A 35 4.04 1.55 3.78
CA GLN A 35 4.85 0.31 3.74
C GLN A 35 6.25 0.49 4.36
N GLY A 36 6.72 1.74 4.51
CA GLY A 36 8.02 2.04 5.08
C GLY A 36 8.62 3.33 4.53
N GLU A 37 9.80 3.68 5.05
CA GLU A 37 10.53 4.86 4.58
C GLU A 37 11.08 4.63 3.17
N LYS A 38 11.00 5.67 2.32
CA LYS A 38 11.51 5.63 0.94
C LYS A 38 12.19 6.97 0.58
N SER A 39 13.19 6.90 -0.30
CA SER A 39 13.77 8.12 -0.88
C SER A 39 12.84 8.72 -1.95
N VAL A 40 13.07 9.99 -2.30
CA VAL A 40 12.28 10.64 -3.35
C VAL A 40 12.47 9.97 -4.71
N GLU A 41 13.66 9.43 -4.98
CA GLU A 41 13.98 8.72 -6.23
C GLU A 41 13.19 7.41 -6.30
N GLN A 42 13.13 6.64 -5.20
CA GLN A 42 12.33 5.42 -5.11
C GLN A 42 10.84 5.71 -5.33
N LEU A 43 10.31 6.73 -4.65
CA LEU A 43 8.92 7.15 -4.78
C LEU A 43 8.60 7.62 -6.21
N ALA A 44 9.49 8.40 -6.83
CA ALA A 44 9.32 8.86 -8.20
C ALA A 44 9.26 7.69 -9.20
N ALA A 45 10.17 6.72 -9.04
CA ALA A 45 10.20 5.51 -9.86
C ALA A 45 8.92 4.68 -9.72
N GLU A 46 8.47 4.41 -8.48
CA GLU A 46 7.25 3.64 -8.22
C GLU A 46 5.97 4.34 -8.75
N LEU A 47 5.91 5.67 -8.67
CA LEU A 47 4.80 6.47 -9.21
C LEU A 47 4.87 6.71 -10.72
N SER A 48 5.97 6.32 -11.37
CA SER A 48 6.24 6.61 -12.78
C SER A 48 6.13 8.11 -13.10
N ILE A 49 6.74 8.96 -12.24
CA ILE A 49 6.83 10.43 -12.40
C ILE A 49 8.26 10.90 -12.22
N ASP A 50 8.55 12.12 -12.66
CA ASP A 50 9.86 12.71 -12.42
C ASP A 50 10.09 13.10 -10.95
N VAL A 51 11.35 13.12 -10.52
CA VAL A 51 11.75 13.42 -9.14
C VAL A 51 11.32 14.81 -8.68
N LYS A 52 11.27 15.78 -9.60
CA LYS A 52 10.85 17.16 -9.29
C LYS A 52 9.37 17.21 -8.95
N LEU A 53 8.54 16.48 -9.68
CA LEU A 53 7.11 16.36 -9.42
C LEU A 53 6.84 15.60 -8.12
N ALA A 54 7.54 14.48 -7.89
CA ALA A 54 7.48 13.74 -6.62
C ALA A 54 7.84 14.65 -5.43
N SER A 55 8.91 15.44 -5.56
CA SER A 55 9.33 16.40 -4.53
C SER A 55 8.27 17.47 -4.27
N ALA A 56 7.56 17.95 -5.30
CA ALA A 56 6.47 18.92 -5.14
C ALA A 56 5.28 18.32 -4.38
N HIS A 57 4.89 17.09 -4.69
CA HIS A 57 3.84 16.37 -3.96
C HIS A 57 4.22 16.09 -2.49
N LEU A 58 5.45 15.65 -2.25
CA LEU A 58 5.97 15.43 -0.89
C LEU A 58 6.02 16.72 -0.07
N ARG A 59 6.36 17.86 -0.72
CA ARG A 59 6.32 19.18 -0.07
C ARG A 59 4.90 19.52 0.38
N ALA A 60 3.89 19.34 -0.47
CA ALA A 60 2.49 19.60 -0.13
C ALA A 60 2.01 18.74 1.05
N LEU A 61 2.36 17.44 1.06
CA LEU A 61 2.06 16.55 2.18
C LEU A 61 2.78 16.96 3.47
N ARG A 62 4.03 17.41 3.36
CA ARG A 62 4.82 17.91 4.50
C ARG A 62 4.26 19.22 5.09
N GLU A 63 3.82 20.14 4.24
CA GLU A 63 3.16 21.40 4.69
C GLU A 63 1.88 21.11 5.47
N ALA A 64 1.17 20.01 5.11
CA ALA A 64 0.04 19.52 5.88
C ALA A 64 0.44 18.64 7.09
N ARG A 65 1.73 18.43 7.32
CA ARG A 65 2.30 17.59 8.40
C ARG A 65 1.89 16.11 8.34
N LEU A 66 1.53 15.60 7.16
CA LEU A 66 1.23 14.18 6.95
C LEU A 66 2.50 13.35 6.72
N VAL A 67 3.55 13.99 6.18
CA VAL A 67 4.83 13.35 5.84
C VAL A 67 5.97 14.12 6.50
N GLY A 68 6.88 13.39 7.10
CA GLY A 68 8.18 13.88 7.59
C GLY A 68 9.31 13.31 6.76
N PHE A 69 10.53 13.75 7.04
CA PHE A 69 11.74 13.18 6.45
C PHE A 69 12.89 13.14 7.44
N ARG A 70 13.87 12.30 7.15
CA ARG A 70 15.18 12.30 7.80
C ARG A 70 16.30 12.16 6.78
N LYS A 71 17.48 12.65 7.12
CA LYS A 71 18.68 12.41 6.31
C LYS A 71 19.29 11.05 6.67
N HIS A 72 19.70 10.32 5.65
CA HIS A 72 20.42 9.06 5.80
C HIS A 72 21.56 9.01 4.78
N GLY A 73 22.76 9.40 5.21
CA GLY A 73 23.89 9.63 4.32
C GLY A 73 23.57 10.72 3.29
N LYS A 74 23.71 10.39 2.02
CA LYS A 74 23.37 11.28 0.88
C LYS A 74 21.88 11.29 0.53
N PHE A 75 21.08 10.41 1.10
CA PHE A 75 19.65 10.29 0.79
C PHE A 75 18.77 11.04 1.79
N VAL A 76 17.61 11.48 1.31
CA VAL A 76 16.51 12.00 2.12
C VAL A 76 15.41 10.95 2.11
N LEU A 77 15.17 10.32 3.26
CA LEU A 77 14.12 9.31 3.42
C LEU A 77 12.87 9.97 3.97
N TYR A 78 11.77 9.79 3.26
CA TYR A 78 10.44 10.26 3.66
C TYR A 78 9.69 9.17 4.40
N ARG A 79 8.80 9.55 5.32
CA ARG A 79 7.95 8.65 6.11
C ARG A 79 6.64 9.32 6.47
N LEU A 80 5.63 8.56 6.81
CA LEU A 80 4.43 9.09 7.45
C LEU A 80 4.80 9.65 8.84
N THR A 81 4.08 10.68 9.28
CA THR A 81 4.29 11.28 10.61
C THR A 81 3.71 10.45 11.74
N GLY A 82 2.75 9.58 11.45
CA GLY A 82 2.13 8.69 12.43
C GLY A 82 1.27 7.60 11.78
N ALA A 83 0.88 6.60 12.57
CA ALA A 83 0.00 5.52 12.13
C ALA A 83 -1.43 6.01 11.81
N ASP A 84 -1.85 7.13 12.38
CA ASP A 84 -3.10 7.82 12.09
C ASP A 84 -3.17 8.30 10.65
N VAL A 85 -2.05 8.70 10.05
CA VAL A 85 -1.99 9.08 8.62
C VAL A 85 -2.20 7.87 7.71
N ALA A 86 -1.62 6.70 8.06
CA ALA A 86 -1.91 5.45 7.36
C ALA A 86 -3.40 5.08 7.51
N GLY A 87 -3.95 5.22 8.72
CA GLY A 87 -5.38 5.00 8.99
C GLY A 87 -6.29 5.93 8.19
N LEU A 88 -5.92 7.20 8.00
CA LEU A 88 -6.65 8.16 7.17
C LEU A 88 -6.73 7.66 5.72
N TRP A 89 -5.62 7.19 5.14
CA TRP A 89 -5.60 6.63 3.79
C TRP A 89 -6.54 5.42 3.68
N VAL A 90 -6.42 4.46 4.61
CA VAL A 90 -7.27 3.26 4.63
C VAL A 90 -8.75 3.62 4.72
N THR A 91 -9.12 4.53 5.62
CA THR A 91 -10.51 4.97 5.79
C THR A 91 -11.04 5.68 4.55
N LEU A 92 -10.24 6.59 3.96
CA LEU A 92 -10.64 7.31 2.75
C LEU A 92 -10.88 6.34 1.58
N ARG A 93 -10.01 5.36 1.41
CA ARG A 93 -10.15 4.30 0.41
C ARG A 93 -11.40 3.47 0.65
N GLN A 94 -11.66 3.01 1.87
CA GLN A 94 -12.85 2.24 2.22
C GLN A 94 -14.15 3.02 1.93
N VAL A 95 -14.21 4.30 2.28
CA VAL A 95 -15.35 5.17 1.96
C VAL A 95 -15.54 5.27 0.44
N ALA A 96 -14.45 5.42 -0.32
CA ALA A 96 -14.53 5.47 -1.77
C ALA A 96 -15.00 4.12 -2.37
N GLU A 97 -14.51 2.98 -1.88
CA GLU A 97 -14.94 1.64 -2.29
C GLU A 97 -16.42 1.39 -1.99
N GLU A 98 -16.93 1.91 -0.87
CA GLU A 98 -18.33 1.75 -0.48
C GLU A 98 -19.28 2.61 -1.33
N HIS A 99 -18.88 3.83 -1.66
CA HIS A 99 -19.80 4.83 -2.24
C HIS A 99 -19.60 5.08 -3.73
N LEU A 100 -18.44 4.74 -4.33
CA LEU A 100 -18.15 4.98 -5.74
C LEU A 100 -18.23 3.67 -6.53
N VAL A 101 -19.32 3.51 -7.30
CA VAL A 101 -19.53 2.32 -8.16
C VAL A 101 -18.40 2.20 -9.19
N GLU A 102 -17.93 3.33 -9.72
CA GLU A 102 -16.85 3.41 -10.71
C GLU A 102 -15.54 2.84 -10.15
N LEU A 103 -15.25 3.07 -8.87
CA LEU A 103 -14.06 2.50 -8.23
C LEU A 103 -14.17 0.98 -8.09
N ARG A 104 -15.33 0.47 -7.70
CA ARG A 104 -15.55 -0.99 -7.63
C ARG A 104 -15.39 -1.65 -8.98
N VAL A 105 -16.00 -1.07 -10.03
CA VAL A 105 -15.83 -1.56 -11.40
C VAL A 105 -14.36 -1.55 -11.82
N ALA A 106 -13.62 -0.50 -11.49
CA ALA A 106 -12.19 -0.44 -11.80
C ALA A 106 -11.37 -1.51 -11.06
N ILE A 107 -11.69 -1.78 -9.78
CA ILE A 107 -11.04 -2.85 -9.01
C ILE A 107 -11.35 -4.22 -9.63
N ASP A 108 -12.61 -4.48 -9.97
CA ASP A 108 -13.01 -5.74 -10.60
C ASP A 108 -12.30 -5.96 -11.96
N GLN A 109 -12.03 -4.89 -12.70
CA GLN A 109 -11.28 -4.95 -13.97
C GLN A 109 -9.77 -5.17 -13.78
N MET A 110 -9.22 -4.86 -12.61
CA MET A 110 -7.81 -5.11 -12.29
C MET A 110 -7.52 -6.58 -12.03
N VAL A 111 -8.54 -7.38 -11.74
CA VAL A 111 -8.39 -8.79 -11.38
C VAL A 111 -8.94 -9.63 -12.52
N ALA A 112 -8.07 -10.40 -13.18
CA ALA A 112 -8.44 -11.23 -14.32
C ALA A 112 -9.47 -12.31 -13.93
N GLU A 113 -9.39 -12.81 -12.68
CA GLU A 113 -10.33 -13.80 -12.15
C GLU A 113 -10.78 -13.43 -10.73
N PRO A 114 -11.85 -12.64 -10.57
CA PRO A 114 -12.38 -12.23 -9.27
C PRO A 114 -12.73 -13.40 -8.33
N SER A 115 -13.05 -14.56 -8.88
CA SER A 115 -13.31 -15.79 -8.12
C SER A 115 -12.11 -16.32 -7.33
N GLN A 116 -10.90 -15.91 -7.68
CA GLN A 116 -9.65 -16.29 -7.03
C GLN A 116 -9.24 -15.30 -5.93
N LEU A 117 -9.91 -14.15 -5.82
CA LEU A 117 -9.76 -13.28 -4.67
C LEU A 117 -10.36 -13.95 -3.44
N VAL A 118 -9.49 -14.59 -2.68
CA VAL A 118 -9.89 -15.21 -1.42
C VAL A 118 -10.04 -14.12 -0.35
N SER A 119 -11.28 -13.77 -0.05
CA SER A 119 -11.59 -12.92 1.10
C SER A 119 -11.51 -13.77 2.38
N VAL A 120 -10.28 -14.02 2.85
CA VAL A 120 -10.04 -14.64 4.15
C VAL A 120 -9.71 -13.54 5.15
N ASP A 121 -10.39 -13.53 6.28
CA ASP A 121 -10.01 -12.62 7.35
C ASP A 121 -8.58 -12.95 7.84
N ARG A 122 -7.85 -11.90 8.22
CA ARG A 122 -6.44 -12.02 8.64
C ARG A 122 -6.22 -13.06 9.73
N LYS A 123 -7.16 -13.20 10.67
CA LYS A 123 -7.05 -14.10 11.82
C LYS A 123 -7.12 -15.56 11.38
N THR A 124 -8.05 -15.88 10.49
CA THR A 124 -8.21 -17.20 9.89
C THR A 124 -6.99 -17.57 9.04
N LEU A 125 -6.52 -16.67 8.18
CA LEU A 125 -5.31 -16.88 7.37
C LEU A 125 -4.09 -17.18 8.24
N MET A 126 -3.89 -16.41 9.31
CA MET A 126 -2.77 -16.63 10.24
C MET A 126 -2.88 -17.99 10.96
N ALA A 127 -4.10 -18.42 11.32
CA ALA A 127 -4.32 -19.72 11.95
C ALA A 127 -4.00 -20.88 10.98
N GLN A 128 -4.42 -20.78 9.73
CA GLN A 128 -4.10 -21.77 8.69
C GLN A 128 -2.60 -21.81 8.37
N ALA A 129 -1.96 -20.65 8.24
CA ALA A 129 -0.52 -20.55 8.01
C ALA A 129 0.29 -21.16 9.15
N ARG A 130 -0.12 -20.92 10.42
CA ARG A 130 0.51 -21.52 11.61
C ARG A 130 0.43 -23.03 11.61
N ARG A 131 -0.69 -23.62 11.13
CA ARG A 131 -0.86 -25.07 11.03
C ARG A 131 -0.20 -25.68 9.79
N GLY A 132 0.35 -24.85 8.92
CA GLY A 132 0.96 -25.28 7.66
C GLY A 132 -0.04 -25.78 6.62
N GLU A 133 -1.31 -25.41 6.75
CA GLU A 133 -2.40 -25.74 5.82
C GLU A 133 -2.32 -24.90 4.54
N VAL A 134 -1.78 -23.69 4.64
CA VAL A 134 -1.54 -22.79 3.51
C VAL A 134 -0.12 -22.23 3.59
N VAL A 135 0.45 -21.89 2.44
CA VAL A 135 1.69 -21.13 2.34
C VAL A 135 1.35 -19.68 2.00
N VAL A 136 1.76 -18.75 2.87
CA VAL A 136 1.58 -17.31 2.66
C VAL A 136 2.87 -16.73 2.12
N ILE A 137 2.78 -16.04 0.97
CA ILE A 137 3.92 -15.34 0.37
C ILE A 137 3.66 -13.83 0.31
N ASP A 138 4.68 -13.07 0.67
CA ASP A 138 4.72 -11.61 0.53
C ASP A 138 5.45 -11.27 -0.76
N VAL A 139 4.72 -10.71 -1.73
CA VAL A 139 5.26 -10.42 -3.07
C VAL A 139 5.79 -9.00 -3.21
N ARG A 140 5.81 -8.24 -2.11
CA ARG A 140 6.38 -6.89 -2.05
C ARG A 140 7.91 -6.91 -2.10
N PRO A 141 8.56 -5.76 -2.38
CA PRO A 141 10.01 -5.64 -2.27
C PRO A 141 10.54 -6.08 -0.90
N PRO A 142 11.75 -6.69 -0.82
CA PRO A 142 12.31 -7.21 0.44
C PRO A 142 12.34 -6.18 1.57
N ALA A 143 12.67 -4.91 1.27
CA ALA A 143 12.71 -3.85 2.26
C ALA A 143 11.35 -3.57 2.94
N GLU A 144 10.24 -3.79 2.25
CA GLU A 144 8.90 -3.67 2.82
C GLU A 144 8.56 -4.86 3.71
N TYR A 145 8.97 -6.06 3.29
CA TYR A 145 8.86 -7.26 4.11
C TYR A 145 9.66 -7.13 5.41
N GLU A 146 10.90 -6.66 5.33
CA GLU A 146 11.77 -6.43 6.50
C GLU A 146 11.19 -5.39 7.46
N GLN A 147 10.52 -4.37 6.94
CA GLN A 147 9.87 -3.34 7.76
C GLN A 147 8.69 -3.91 8.58
N ALA A 148 7.81 -4.65 7.94
CA ALA A 148 6.72 -5.37 8.58
C ALA A 148 6.08 -6.37 7.60
N HIS A 149 5.76 -7.57 8.06
CA HIS A 149 5.08 -8.60 7.27
C HIS A 149 4.08 -9.39 8.11
N LEU A 150 3.23 -10.17 7.47
CA LEU A 150 2.31 -11.08 8.15
C LEU A 150 3.10 -12.23 8.82
N PRO A 151 2.79 -12.62 10.07
CA PRO A 151 3.39 -13.78 10.69
C PRO A 151 3.27 -15.02 9.79
N TYR A 152 4.33 -15.82 9.73
CA TYR A 152 4.45 -17.03 8.90
C TYR A 152 4.51 -16.79 7.38
N ALA A 153 4.46 -15.55 6.91
CA ALA A 153 4.68 -15.26 5.50
C ALA A 153 6.15 -15.43 5.11
N ARG A 154 6.38 -15.87 3.88
CA ARG A 154 7.72 -15.95 3.26
C ARG A 154 7.90 -14.77 2.31
N SER A 155 9.05 -14.12 2.36
CA SER A 155 9.40 -13.12 1.34
C SER A 155 9.62 -13.80 0.00
N MET A 156 8.83 -13.44 -0.99
CA MET A 156 8.96 -13.90 -2.37
C MET A 156 8.59 -12.75 -3.33
N PRO A 157 9.50 -11.78 -3.50
CA PRO A 157 9.25 -10.61 -4.33
C PRO A 157 8.79 -10.98 -5.73
N ILE A 158 7.89 -10.21 -6.31
CA ILE A 158 7.25 -10.50 -7.60
C ILE A 158 8.25 -10.82 -8.71
N ASN A 159 9.37 -10.10 -8.76
CA ASN A 159 10.45 -10.31 -9.73
C ASN A 159 11.27 -11.59 -9.50
N GLU A 160 11.11 -12.28 -8.37
CA GLU A 160 11.83 -13.50 -8.02
C GLU A 160 10.95 -14.75 -8.14
N ILE A 161 9.62 -14.62 -8.22
CA ILE A 161 8.67 -15.76 -8.21
C ILE A 161 9.06 -16.78 -9.27
N ALA A 162 9.25 -16.37 -10.53
CA ALA A 162 9.55 -17.28 -11.62
C ALA A 162 10.82 -18.11 -11.40
N LEU A 163 11.81 -17.55 -10.69
CA LEU A 163 13.08 -18.22 -10.38
C LEU A 163 12.96 -19.16 -9.17
N ARG A 164 11.99 -18.92 -8.30
CA ARG A 164 11.85 -19.56 -7.00
C ARG A 164 10.62 -20.48 -6.89
N LEU A 165 9.94 -20.75 -8.00
CA LEU A 165 8.75 -21.64 -8.04
C LEU A 165 9.00 -23.01 -7.41
N ALA A 166 10.20 -23.56 -7.57
CA ALA A 166 10.58 -24.85 -6.99
C ALA A 166 10.61 -24.87 -5.44
N GLU A 167 10.64 -23.71 -4.79
CA GLU A 167 10.57 -23.59 -3.33
C GLU A 167 9.14 -23.71 -2.78
N LEU A 168 8.15 -23.61 -3.66
CA LEU A 168 6.73 -23.65 -3.29
C LEU A 168 6.18 -25.08 -3.35
N PRO A 169 5.40 -25.49 -2.34
CA PRO A 169 4.77 -26.79 -2.35
C PRO A 169 3.66 -26.85 -3.40
N ARG A 170 3.48 -28.03 -4.00
CA ARG A 170 2.39 -28.30 -4.96
C ARG A 170 1.15 -28.92 -4.31
N ASP A 171 1.27 -29.36 -3.08
CA ASP A 171 0.24 -30.08 -2.31
C ASP A 171 -0.55 -29.18 -1.37
N LYS A 172 -0.29 -27.87 -1.36
CA LYS A 172 -0.93 -26.90 -0.46
C LYS A 172 -1.32 -25.62 -1.19
N PRO A 173 -2.42 -24.99 -0.78
CA PRO A 173 -2.80 -23.68 -1.31
C PRO A 173 -1.71 -22.63 -1.02
N ILE A 174 -1.46 -21.75 -1.99
CA ILE A 174 -0.57 -20.61 -1.86
C ILE A 174 -1.41 -19.35 -1.84
N VAL A 175 -1.19 -18.50 -0.84
CA VAL A 175 -1.85 -17.19 -0.72
C VAL A 175 -0.81 -16.10 -0.88
N ALA A 176 -0.87 -15.39 -1.99
CA ALA A 176 -0.03 -14.22 -2.24
C ALA A 176 -0.72 -12.97 -1.70
N TYR A 177 0.02 -12.11 -1.00
CA TYR A 177 -0.48 -10.79 -0.58
C TYR A 177 0.52 -9.68 -0.91
N CYS A 178 0.00 -8.46 -1.03
CA CYS A 178 0.77 -7.27 -1.31
C CYS A 178 0.31 -6.08 -0.43
N ARG A 179 0.42 -4.85 -0.93
CA ARG A 179 0.12 -3.60 -0.20
C ARG A 179 -1.37 -3.39 0.08
N GLY A 180 -2.24 -3.93 -0.76
CA GLY A 180 -3.69 -3.78 -0.65
C GLY A 180 -4.42 -3.90 -1.99
N PRO A 181 -5.72 -3.58 -2.05
CA PRO A 181 -6.56 -3.81 -3.23
C PRO A 181 -6.12 -3.07 -4.51
N PHE A 182 -5.33 -2.00 -4.37
CA PHE A 182 -4.83 -1.22 -5.52
C PHE A 182 -3.45 -1.68 -6.01
N CYS A 183 -2.89 -2.72 -5.38
CA CYS A 183 -1.58 -3.24 -5.74
C CYS A 183 -1.69 -4.40 -6.72
N LEU A 184 -1.06 -4.29 -7.88
CA LEU A 184 -1.09 -5.29 -8.93
C LEU A 184 -0.20 -6.52 -8.67
N PHE A 185 0.73 -6.45 -7.70
CA PHE A 185 1.70 -7.53 -7.47
C PHE A 185 1.07 -8.87 -7.10
N SER A 186 -0.06 -8.88 -6.38
CA SER A 186 -0.75 -10.13 -6.05
C SER A 186 -1.43 -10.75 -7.27
N GLU A 187 -1.96 -9.94 -8.18
CA GLU A 187 -2.53 -10.40 -9.45
C GLU A 187 -1.45 -10.94 -10.38
N GLU A 188 -0.34 -10.23 -10.54
CA GLU A 188 0.81 -10.70 -11.30
C GLU A 188 1.37 -12.02 -10.73
N ALA A 189 1.43 -12.13 -9.40
CA ALA A 189 1.85 -13.36 -8.73
C ALA A 189 0.89 -14.52 -9.01
N TYR A 190 -0.42 -14.26 -8.96
CA TYR A 190 -1.43 -15.27 -9.30
C TYR A 190 -1.24 -15.78 -10.74
N GLN A 191 -1.06 -14.88 -11.71
CA GLN A 191 -0.85 -15.26 -13.10
C GLN A 191 0.42 -16.10 -13.29
N LEU A 192 1.54 -15.71 -12.64
CA LEU A 192 2.78 -16.46 -12.69
C LEU A 192 2.65 -17.85 -12.05
N LEU A 193 2.00 -17.96 -10.91
CA LEU A 193 1.80 -19.23 -10.21
C LEU A 193 0.87 -20.15 -10.99
N SER A 194 -0.25 -19.63 -11.50
CA SER A 194 -1.23 -20.40 -12.27
C SER A 194 -0.70 -20.92 -13.61
N ALA A 195 0.20 -20.17 -14.25
CA ALA A 195 0.85 -20.59 -15.49
C ALA A 195 1.84 -21.75 -15.30
N HIS A 196 2.24 -22.03 -14.08
CA HIS A 196 3.23 -23.07 -13.76
C HIS A 196 2.66 -24.27 -12.98
N GLY A 197 1.33 -24.31 -12.75
CA GLY A 197 0.59 -25.42 -12.12
C GLY A 197 0.56 -25.30 -10.63
#